data_86643324b67e0ca74271c5be29229e0a
#
_entry.id   86643324b67e0ca74271c5be29229e0a
#
_cell.length_a   1.000
_cell.length_b   1.000
_cell.length_c   1.000
_cell.angle_alpha   90.00
_cell.angle_beta   90.00
_cell.angle_gamma   90.00
#
_symmetry.space_group_name_H-M   'P 1'
#
loop_
_entity.id
_entity.type
_entity.pdbx_description
1 polymer ?
#
loop_
_entity_poly.entity_id
_entity_poly.type
_entity_poly.pdbx_seq_one_letter_code
_entity_poly.pdbx_strand_id
1 'polypeptide(L)'
;RIAIVTGVAGGIGSATAERLLSEGACVVLADIDEAALAKTQKNLAARYSFDVVRTVSMNVTSEDAVIASYTQMAVEYGGVDIIVSNAGIASSAAVEDTTLELWNRNMSILSTGYFLVAREAFKMLKKQDIGGSIIFIGSKNGLAASPGASAYCTAKASELHLARCLALEGGPHGIRVNVVNPDAVLRGSTIWSGDWLQERADAYGKDTSELEEHYRQRSLLKRSVLPEDIAEAAYFFASDVSAKSTGNIINVDAGNVQAFTR
;
A
#
# COMPACT_ATOMS: atom_id res chain seq x y z
N ARG A 1 -12.30 16.03 0.78
CA ARG A 1 -11.03 15.51 0.28
C ARG A 1 -11.28 14.42 -0.76
N ILE A 2 -10.44 14.35 -1.77
CA ILE A 2 -10.48 13.34 -2.83
C ILE A 2 -9.28 12.42 -2.62
N ALA A 3 -9.52 11.13 -2.48
CA ALA A 3 -8.49 10.12 -2.26
C ALA A 3 -8.47 9.09 -3.40
N ILE A 4 -7.29 8.60 -3.75
CA ILE A 4 -7.14 7.37 -4.53
C ILE A 4 -6.44 6.31 -3.70
N VAL A 5 -6.94 5.07 -3.76
CA VAL A 5 -6.34 3.91 -3.11
C VAL A 5 -6.11 2.83 -4.16
N THR A 6 -4.86 2.39 -4.35
CA THR A 6 -4.53 1.31 -5.29
C THR A 6 -4.52 -0.05 -4.60
N GLY A 7 -4.86 -1.13 -5.32
CA GLY A 7 -4.89 -2.49 -4.78
C GLY A 7 -6.05 -2.73 -3.79
N VAL A 8 -7.23 -2.23 -4.11
CA VAL A 8 -8.41 -2.29 -3.23
C VAL A 8 -9.13 -3.63 -3.25
N ALA A 9 -8.76 -4.55 -4.12
CA ALA A 9 -9.23 -5.93 -4.08
C ALA A 9 -8.74 -6.70 -2.85
N GLY A 10 -7.64 -6.23 -2.23
CA GLY A 10 -7.05 -6.79 -1.01
C GLY A 10 -7.55 -6.13 0.27
N GLY A 11 -7.38 -6.84 1.40
CA GLY A 11 -7.89 -6.42 2.71
C GLY A 11 -7.42 -5.03 3.17
N ILE A 12 -6.11 -4.74 3.07
CA ILE A 12 -5.54 -3.44 3.49
C ILE A 12 -6.11 -2.29 2.64
N GLY A 13 -6.14 -2.46 1.30
CA GLY A 13 -6.64 -1.42 0.41
C GLY A 13 -8.12 -1.14 0.63
N SER A 14 -8.94 -2.19 0.77
CA SER A 14 -10.37 -2.05 1.05
C SER A 14 -10.63 -1.40 2.41
N ALA A 15 -9.94 -1.82 3.47
CA ALA A 15 -10.07 -1.23 4.81
C ALA A 15 -9.63 0.25 4.82
N THR A 16 -8.54 0.58 4.11
CA THR A 16 -8.06 1.97 4.00
C THR A 16 -9.08 2.84 3.25
N ALA A 17 -9.63 2.34 2.15
CA ALA A 17 -10.68 3.05 1.41
C ALA A 17 -11.91 3.30 2.29
N GLU A 18 -12.35 2.28 3.02
CA GLU A 18 -13.48 2.40 3.95
C GLU A 18 -13.20 3.41 5.06
N ARG A 19 -11.99 3.38 5.64
CA ARG A 19 -11.61 4.32 6.71
C ARG A 19 -11.63 5.78 6.21
N LEU A 20 -11.15 6.03 4.98
CA LEU A 20 -11.22 7.37 4.38
C LEU A 20 -12.65 7.81 4.08
N LEU A 21 -13.50 6.90 3.59
CA LEU A 21 -14.93 7.17 3.37
C LEU A 21 -15.65 7.52 4.67
N SER A 22 -15.35 6.84 5.78
CA SER A 22 -15.96 7.12 7.09
C SER A 22 -15.66 8.52 7.63
N GLU A 23 -14.60 9.14 7.13
CA GLU A 23 -14.19 10.53 7.44
C GLU A 23 -14.67 11.55 6.39
N GLY A 24 -15.55 11.11 5.48
CA GLY A 24 -16.18 11.99 4.50
C GLY A 24 -15.32 12.28 3.25
N ALA A 25 -14.30 11.49 2.98
CA ALA A 25 -13.60 11.61 1.71
C ALA A 25 -14.41 11.01 0.55
N CYS A 26 -14.26 11.56 -0.66
CA CYS A 26 -14.59 10.86 -1.89
C CYS A 26 -13.40 9.95 -2.24
N VAL A 27 -13.65 8.66 -2.47
CA VAL A 27 -12.59 7.69 -2.70
C VAL A 27 -12.71 7.06 -4.09
N VAL A 28 -11.61 7.15 -4.84
CA VAL A 28 -11.42 6.42 -6.10
C VAL A 28 -10.69 5.11 -5.78
N LEU A 29 -11.38 4.03 -5.98
CA LEU A 29 -10.88 2.67 -5.84
C LEU A 29 -10.13 2.29 -7.12
N ALA A 30 -8.87 1.90 -7.02
CA ALA A 30 -8.06 1.52 -8.17
C ALA A 30 -7.53 0.09 -8.01
N ASP A 31 -7.76 -0.76 -9.02
CA ASP A 31 -7.23 -2.12 -9.07
C ASP A 31 -7.12 -2.58 -10.52
N ILE A 32 -6.29 -3.60 -10.76
CA ILE A 32 -6.19 -4.29 -12.06
C ILE A 32 -7.28 -5.35 -12.23
N ASP A 33 -7.79 -5.92 -11.13
CA ASP A 33 -8.88 -6.90 -11.12
C ASP A 33 -10.23 -6.17 -11.13
N GLU A 34 -10.80 -5.99 -12.29
CA GLU A 34 -12.07 -5.28 -12.49
C GLU A 34 -13.26 -5.96 -11.79
N ALA A 35 -13.25 -7.29 -11.69
CA ALA A 35 -14.33 -8.01 -11.01
C ALA A 35 -14.30 -7.79 -9.49
N ALA A 36 -13.11 -7.89 -8.90
CA ALA A 36 -12.91 -7.58 -7.48
C ALA A 36 -13.13 -6.09 -7.18
N LEU A 37 -12.72 -5.21 -8.09
CA LEU A 37 -12.94 -3.77 -8.01
C LEU A 37 -14.45 -3.44 -7.95
N ALA A 38 -15.23 -3.99 -8.88
CA ALA A 38 -16.70 -3.81 -8.91
C ALA A 38 -17.38 -4.36 -7.65
N LYS A 39 -16.92 -5.51 -7.14
CA LYS A 39 -17.43 -6.08 -5.89
C LYS A 39 -17.13 -5.17 -4.68
N THR A 40 -15.91 -4.66 -4.59
CA THR A 40 -15.49 -3.74 -3.51
C THR A 40 -16.30 -2.44 -3.59
N GLN A 41 -16.46 -1.86 -4.78
CA GLN A 41 -17.29 -0.66 -4.98
C GLN A 41 -18.72 -0.90 -4.51
N LYS A 42 -19.36 -1.99 -4.95
CA LYS A 42 -20.73 -2.31 -4.55
C LYS A 42 -20.89 -2.40 -3.03
N ASN A 43 -19.95 -3.06 -2.36
CA ASN A 43 -19.98 -3.22 -0.90
C ASN A 43 -19.84 -1.87 -0.16
N LEU A 44 -18.89 -1.03 -0.59
CA LEU A 44 -18.68 0.27 0.03
C LEU A 44 -19.79 1.27 -0.34
N ALA A 45 -20.22 1.30 -1.60
CA ALA A 45 -21.30 2.21 -2.03
C ALA A 45 -22.65 1.90 -1.37
N ALA A 46 -22.91 0.66 -1.00
CA ALA A 46 -24.09 0.30 -0.21
C ALA A 46 -24.13 0.98 1.18
N ARG A 47 -22.97 1.37 1.72
CA ARG A 47 -22.82 2.02 3.03
C ARG A 47 -22.59 3.51 2.93
N TYR A 48 -21.95 4.00 1.87
CA TYR A 48 -21.52 5.40 1.73
C TYR A 48 -22.15 6.14 0.56
N SER A 49 -22.56 5.52 -0.51
CA SER A 49 -23.11 6.07 -1.76
C SER A 49 -22.14 5.92 -2.95
N PHE A 50 -22.72 5.68 -4.12
CA PHE A 50 -21.96 5.68 -5.39
C PHE A 50 -21.39 7.05 -5.76
N ASP A 51 -21.90 8.14 -5.19
CA ASP A 51 -21.39 9.50 -5.47
C ASP A 51 -20.02 9.73 -4.90
N VAL A 52 -19.68 9.07 -3.79
CA VAL A 52 -18.39 9.20 -3.10
C VAL A 52 -17.48 7.99 -3.26
N VAL A 53 -17.96 6.89 -3.88
CA VAL A 53 -17.20 5.66 -4.15
C VAL A 53 -17.13 5.44 -5.65
N ARG A 54 -16.00 5.79 -6.25
CA ARG A 54 -15.74 5.62 -7.67
C ARG A 54 -14.66 4.57 -7.93
N THR A 55 -14.54 4.14 -9.16
CA THR A 55 -13.56 3.12 -9.56
C THR A 55 -12.77 3.55 -10.78
N VAL A 56 -11.54 3.07 -10.88
CA VAL A 56 -10.71 3.15 -12.07
C VAL A 56 -9.93 1.85 -12.23
N SER A 57 -9.99 1.22 -13.41
CA SER A 57 -9.12 0.09 -13.72
C SER A 57 -7.70 0.62 -13.91
N MET A 58 -6.75 0.15 -13.09
CA MET A 58 -5.38 0.65 -13.11
C MET A 58 -4.37 -0.49 -12.98
N ASN A 59 -3.60 -0.71 -14.03
CA ASN A 59 -2.36 -1.47 -13.95
C ASN A 59 -1.23 -0.52 -13.56
N VAL A 60 -0.74 -0.60 -12.32
CA VAL A 60 0.33 0.28 -11.80
C VAL A 60 1.66 0.11 -12.52
N THR A 61 1.86 -0.98 -13.27
CA THR A 61 3.07 -1.21 -14.08
C THR A 61 3.00 -0.59 -15.47
N SER A 62 1.84 -0.09 -15.87
CA SER A 62 1.62 0.59 -17.16
C SER A 62 1.57 2.11 -16.95
N GLU A 63 2.58 2.80 -17.48
CA GLU A 63 2.65 4.26 -17.42
C GLU A 63 1.40 4.91 -18.01
N ASP A 64 0.94 4.44 -19.18
CA ASP A 64 -0.25 4.97 -19.86
C ASP A 64 -1.53 4.76 -19.03
N ALA A 65 -1.68 3.59 -18.38
CA ALA A 65 -2.83 3.32 -17.53
C ALA A 65 -2.84 4.24 -16.28
N VAL A 66 -1.69 4.48 -15.67
CA VAL A 66 -1.56 5.41 -14.54
C VAL A 66 -1.92 6.83 -14.98
N ILE A 67 -1.36 7.32 -16.10
CA ILE A 67 -1.66 8.66 -16.64
C ILE A 67 -3.16 8.80 -16.94
N ALA A 68 -3.77 7.81 -17.60
CA ALA A 68 -5.20 7.81 -17.92
C ALA A 68 -6.06 7.90 -16.65
N SER A 69 -5.71 7.15 -15.61
CA SER A 69 -6.43 7.17 -14.33
C SER A 69 -6.40 8.54 -13.65
N TYR A 70 -5.23 9.18 -13.60
CA TYR A 70 -5.13 10.54 -13.05
C TYR A 70 -5.85 11.59 -13.91
N THR A 71 -5.86 11.40 -15.23
CA THR A 71 -6.63 12.27 -16.15
C THR A 71 -8.13 12.12 -15.89
N GLN A 72 -8.62 10.90 -15.73
CA GLN A 72 -10.02 10.64 -15.38
C GLN A 72 -10.40 11.31 -14.06
N MET A 73 -9.57 11.18 -13.02
CA MET A 73 -9.82 11.84 -11.73
C MET A 73 -9.85 13.36 -11.84
N ALA A 74 -8.95 13.94 -12.64
CA ALA A 74 -8.95 15.39 -12.88
C ALA A 74 -10.25 15.86 -13.53
N VAL A 75 -10.81 15.07 -14.46
CA VAL A 75 -12.09 15.38 -15.14
C VAL A 75 -13.28 15.22 -14.20
N GLU A 76 -13.32 14.15 -13.41
CA GLU A 76 -14.48 13.82 -12.58
C GLU A 76 -14.55 14.64 -11.28
N TYR A 77 -13.39 14.91 -10.67
CA TYR A 77 -13.31 15.55 -9.34
C TYR A 77 -12.51 16.84 -9.30
N GLY A 78 -11.87 17.22 -10.41
CA GLY A 78 -10.99 18.39 -10.44
C GLY A 78 -9.59 18.15 -9.85
N GLY A 79 -9.29 16.98 -9.32
CA GLY A 79 -7.96 16.66 -8.77
C GLY A 79 -7.94 15.54 -7.73
N VAL A 80 -6.90 15.55 -6.88
CA VAL A 80 -6.70 14.58 -5.79
C VAL A 80 -6.00 15.26 -4.61
N ASP A 81 -6.29 14.83 -3.39
CA ASP A 81 -5.65 15.33 -2.15
C ASP A 81 -4.79 14.25 -1.48
N ILE A 82 -5.24 12.99 -1.56
CA ILE A 82 -4.69 11.85 -0.81
C ILE A 82 -4.42 10.70 -1.77
N ILE A 83 -3.21 10.19 -1.76
CA ILE A 83 -2.81 9.04 -2.56
C ILE A 83 -2.32 7.93 -1.64
N VAL A 84 -2.95 6.75 -1.71
CA VAL A 84 -2.49 5.55 -1.01
C VAL A 84 -2.02 4.52 -2.02
N SER A 85 -0.69 4.38 -2.16
CA SER A 85 -0.06 3.35 -2.97
C SER A 85 0.02 2.06 -2.15
N ASN A 86 -0.90 1.13 -2.45
CA ASN A 86 -1.04 -0.14 -1.73
C ASN A 86 -0.99 -1.36 -2.67
N ALA A 87 -1.19 -1.19 -3.98
CA ALA A 87 -1.12 -2.29 -4.93
C ALA A 87 0.21 -3.05 -4.80
N GLY A 88 0.14 -4.37 -4.64
CA GLY A 88 1.35 -5.12 -4.41
C GLY A 88 1.15 -6.63 -4.49
N ILE A 89 2.28 -7.32 -4.51
CA ILE A 89 2.40 -8.78 -4.47
C ILE A 89 3.41 -9.18 -3.40
N ALA A 90 3.46 -10.45 -3.08
CA ALA A 90 4.59 -11.07 -2.38
C ALA A 90 5.06 -12.30 -3.17
N SER A 91 6.31 -12.65 -3.02
CA SER A 91 6.91 -13.82 -3.65
C SER A 91 8.07 -14.36 -2.81
N SER A 92 8.31 -15.65 -2.88
CA SER A 92 9.39 -16.35 -2.20
C SER A 92 10.14 -17.23 -3.20
N ALA A 93 11.45 -17.21 -3.11
CA ALA A 93 12.37 -18.16 -3.73
C ALA A 93 13.73 -18.04 -3.04
N ALA A 94 14.51 -19.13 -2.96
CA ALA A 94 15.91 -19.05 -2.61
C ALA A 94 16.65 -18.15 -3.62
N VAL A 95 17.74 -17.50 -3.22
CA VAL A 95 18.40 -16.52 -4.10
C VAL A 95 18.89 -17.15 -5.40
N GLU A 96 19.40 -18.39 -5.34
CA GLU A 96 19.85 -19.17 -6.47
C GLU A 96 18.73 -19.58 -7.43
N ASP A 97 17.49 -19.70 -6.92
CA ASP A 97 16.29 -20.08 -7.67
C ASP A 97 15.44 -18.85 -8.09
N THR A 98 15.81 -17.65 -7.65
CA THR A 98 15.12 -16.42 -7.99
C THR A 98 15.36 -16.09 -9.46
N THR A 99 14.39 -16.38 -10.32
CA THR A 99 14.50 -16.07 -11.75
C THR A 99 14.48 -14.56 -12.01
N LEU A 100 15.06 -14.14 -13.13
CA LEU A 100 15.01 -12.74 -13.55
C LEU A 100 13.55 -12.27 -13.76
N GLU A 101 12.67 -13.15 -14.20
CA GLU A 101 11.24 -12.86 -14.34
C GLU A 101 10.60 -12.54 -12.98
N LEU A 102 10.84 -13.40 -11.98
CA LEU A 102 10.33 -13.19 -10.61
C LEU A 102 10.89 -11.88 -10.01
N TRP A 103 12.19 -11.64 -10.19
CA TRP A 103 12.82 -10.38 -9.79
C TRP A 103 12.16 -9.18 -10.45
N ASN A 104 12.06 -9.18 -11.79
CA ASN A 104 11.49 -8.07 -12.54
C ASN A 104 10.00 -7.84 -12.20
N ARG A 105 9.23 -8.90 -11.95
CA ARG A 105 7.83 -8.79 -11.52
C ARG A 105 7.71 -8.03 -10.19
N ASN A 106 8.55 -8.35 -9.19
CA ASN A 106 8.57 -7.62 -7.93
C ASN A 106 8.95 -6.15 -8.14
N MET A 107 10.05 -5.89 -8.87
CA MET A 107 10.52 -4.53 -9.12
C MET A 107 9.51 -3.71 -9.92
N SER A 108 8.86 -4.29 -10.92
CA SER A 108 7.87 -3.59 -11.74
C SER A 108 6.65 -3.16 -10.94
N ILE A 109 6.11 -4.03 -10.07
CA ILE A 109 4.91 -3.72 -9.31
C ILE A 109 5.23 -2.85 -8.11
N LEU A 110 6.21 -3.26 -7.29
CA LEU A 110 6.47 -2.67 -5.99
C LEU A 110 7.38 -1.43 -6.06
N SER A 111 8.32 -1.37 -6.98
CA SER A 111 9.23 -0.23 -7.13
C SER A 111 8.74 0.73 -8.21
N THR A 112 8.67 0.26 -9.48
CA THR A 112 8.27 1.09 -10.61
C THR A 112 6.81 1.55 -10.49
N GLY A 113 5.90 0.67 -10.05
CA GLY A 113 4.49 1.02 -9.87
C GLY A 113 4.29 2.13 -8.85
N TYR A 114 4.96 2.06 -7.69
CA TYR A 114 4.93 3.12 -6.68
C TYR A 114 5.50 4.43 -7.21
N PHE A 115 6.58 4.36 -7.98
CA PHE A 115 7.16 5.53 -8.65
C PHE A 115 6.18 6.16 -9.64
N LEU A 116 5.56 5.37 -10.54
CA LEU A 116 4.64 5.89 -11.55
C LEU A 116 3.41 6.57 -10.92
N VAL A 117 2.79 5.90 -9.95
CA VAL A 117 1.64 6.44 -9.21
C VAL A 117 2.02 7.74 -8.49
N ALA A 118 3.16 7.77 -7.79
CA ALA A 118 3.61 8.95 -7.07
C ALA A 118 3.99 10.09 -8.02
N ARG A 119 4.64 9.79 -9.15
CA ARG A 119 5.03 10.80 -10.14
C ARG A 119 3.82 11.55 -10.71
N GLU A 120 2.77 10.83 -11.10
CA GLU A 120 1.55 11.47 -11.61
C GLU A 120 0.80 12.22 -10.50
N ALA A 121 0.81 11.69 -9.27
CA ALA A 121 0.33 12.43 -8.10
C ALA A 121 1.05 13.77 -7.92
N PHE A 122 2.38 13.75 -7.97
CA PHE A 122 3.20 14.97 -7.85
C PHE A 122 2.86 16.01 -8.91
N LYS A 123 2.72 15.60 -10.18
CA LYS A 123 2.32 16.51 -11.26
C LYS A 123 0.98 17.18 -10.97
N MET A 124 0.00 16.39 -10.50
CA MET A 124 -1.34 16.90 -10.20
C MET A 124 -1.33 17.79 -8.96
N LEU A 125 -0.75 17.34 -7.85
CA LEU A 125 -0.68 18.12 -6.60
C LEU A 125 0.08 19.44 -6.76
N LYS A 126 1.18 19.43 -7.50
CA LYS A 126 1.91 20.69 -7.83
C LYS A 126 1.08 21.63 -8.68
N LYS A 127 0.29 21.11 -9.64
CA LYS A 127 -0.61 21.94 -10.47
C LYS A 127 -1.76 22.54 -9.66
N GLN A 128 -2.25 21.81 -8.65
CA GLN A 128 -3.30 22.28 -7.74
C GLN A 128 -2.80 23.34 -6.76
N ASP A 129 -1.51 23.30 -6.40
CA ASP A 129 -0.82 24.26 -5.50
C ASP A 129 -1.49 24.40 -4.11
N ILE A 130 -2.07 23.32 -3.61
CA ILE A 130 -2.73 23.25 -2.29
C ILE A 130 -2.10 22.20 -1.35
N GLY A 131 -0.98 21.61 -1.78
CA GLY A 131 -0.34 20.49 -1.08
C GLY A 131 -1.09 19.17 -1.27
N GLY A 132 -0.79 18.19 -0.41
CA GLY A 132 -1.42 16.87 -0.43
C GLY A 132 -0.67 15.85 0.41
N SER A 133 -1.18 14.62 0.44
CA SER A 133 -0.57 13.52 1.19
C SER A 133 -0.44 12.26 0.35
N ILE A 134 0.78 11.74 0.24
CA ILE A 134 1.10 10.46 -0.40
C ILE A 134 1.50 9.46 0.70
N ILE A 135 0.84 8.32 0.74
CA ILE A 135 1.07 7.26 1.71
C ILE A 135 1.44 5.98 0.96
N PHE A 136 2.61 5.43 1.28
CA PHE A 136 3.02 4.13 0.78
C PHE A 136 2.71 3.04 1.81
N ILE A 137 2.09 1.97 1.36
CA ILE A 137 1.97 0.75 2.16
C ILE A 137 3.20 -0.12 1.87
N GLY A 138 4.20 0.08 2.70
CA GLY A 138 5.47 -0.63 2.63
C GLY A 138 5.38 -2.07 3.18
N SER A 139 6.40 -2.45 3.91
CA SER A 139 6.45 -3.72 4.65
C SER A 139 7.58 -3.68 5.67
N LYS A 140 7.47 -4.43 6.76
CA LYS A 140 8.63 -4.67 7.62
C LYS A 140 9.83 -5.21 6.84
N ASN A 141 9.56 -5.91 5.72
CA ASN A 141 10.61 -6.46 4.85
C ASN A 141 11.42 -5.40 4.08
N GLY A 142 10.95 -4.16 4.06
CA GLY A 142 11.75 -3.03 3.59
C GLY A 142 12.81 -2.56 4.60
N LEU A 143 12.67 -2.93 5.88
CA LEU A 143 13.61 -2.62 6.97
C LEU A 143 14.41 -3.86 7.39
N ALA A 144 13.72 -4.99 7.57
CA ALA A 144 14.31 -6.23 8.06
C ALA A 144 14.10 -7.35 7.04
N ALA A 145 15.19 -7.84 6.48
CA ALA A 145 15.17 -8.91 5.48
C ALA A 145 14.55 -10.21 6.01
N SER A 146 13.98 -10.99 5.09
CA SER A 146 13.48 -12.33 5.37
C SER A 146 14.14 -13.34 4.43
N PRO A 147 14.50 -14.54 4.91
CA PRO A 147 14.99 -15.62 4.05
C PRO A 147 14.01 -15.94 2.92
N GLY A 148 14.54 -16.30 1.75
CA GLY A 148 13.74 -16.67 0.58
C GLY A 148 12.88 -15.54 0.02
N ALA A 149 13.20 -14.27 0.27
CA ALA A 149 12.39 -13.13 -0.18
C ALA A 149 13.25 -11.97 -0.73
N SER A 150 14.40 -12.28 -1.35
CA SER A 150 15.36 -11.27 -1.80
C SER A 150 14.74 -10.24 -2.75
N ALA A 151 14.00 -10.67 -3.77
CA ALA A 151 13.34 -9.78 -4.72
C ALA A 151 12.30 -8.89 -4.02
N TYR A 152 11.44 -9.48 -3.19
CA TYR A 152 10.41 -8.75 -2.45
C TYR A 152 11.00 -7.75 -1.46
N CYS A 153 11.97 -8.18 -0.62
CA CYS A 153 12.63 -7.30 0.36
C CYS A 153 13.32 -6.11 -0.31
N THR A 154 14.03 -6.35 -1.44
CA THR A 154 14.71 -5.29 -2.19
C THR A 154 13.70 -4.29 -2.76
N ALA A 155 12.62 -4.78 -3.37
CA ALA A 155 11.58 -3.91 -3.90
C ALA A 155 10.91 -3.09 -2.78
N LYS A 156 10.59 -3.70 -1.63
CA LYS A 156 10.02 -2.99 -0.47
C LYS A 156 11.00 -1.99 0.15
N ALA A 157 12.30 -2.27 0.18
CA ALA A 157 13.30 -1.30 0.62
C ALA A 157 13.37 -0.08 -0.32
N SER A 158 13.23 -0.28 -1.63
CA SER A 158 13.17 0.82 -2.60
C SER A 158 11.99 1.76 -2.37
N GLU A 159 10.81 1.24 -1.98
CA GLU A 159 9.64 2.07 -1.64
C GLU A 159 9.94 3.02 -0.47
N LEU A 160 10.61 2.51 0.59
CA LEU A 160 10.94 3.31 1.76
C LEU A 160 11.90 4.45 1.43
N HIS A 161 12.88 4.17 0.57
CA HIS A 161 13.84 5.19 0.16
C HIS A 161 13.23 6.20 -0.82
N LEU A 162 12.43 5.73 -1.78
CA LEU A 162 11.67 6.57 -2.69
C LEU A 162 10.79 7.56 -1.93
N ALA A 163 10.07 7.09 -0.90
CA ALA A 163 9.24 7.98 -0.08
C ALA A 163 10.03 9.13 0.56
N ARG A 164 11.27 8.86 1.01
CA ARG A 164 12.17 9.90 1.56
C ARG A 164 12.61 10.91 0.49
N CYS A 165 12.98 10.44 -0.70
CA CYS A 165 13.32 11.32 -1.83
C CYS A 165 12.12 12.23 -2.17
N LEU A 166 10.93 11.64 -2.30
CA LEU A 166 9.72 12.38 -2.59
C LEU A 166 9.32 13.36 -1.48
N ALA A 167 9.58 13.03 -0.21
CA ALA A 167 9.35 13.95 0.91
C ALA A 167 10.23 15.19 0.82
N LEU A 168 11.49 15.04 0.41
CA LEU A 168 12.40 16.18 0.18
C LEU A 168 11.92 17.07 -0.98
N GLU A 169 11.52 16.46 -2.10
CA GLU A 169 11.05 17.17 -3.28
C GLU A 169 9.65 17.79 -3.07
N GLY A 170 8.80 17.14 -2.30
CA GLY A 170 7.42 17.56 -2.05
C GLY A 170 7.28 18.69 -1.03
N GLY A 171 8.20 18.74 -0.05
CA GLY A 171 8.13 19.68 1.06
C GLY A 171 7.91 21.14 0.66
N PRO A 172 8.66 21.70 -0.33
CA PRO A 172 8.46 23.06 -0.81
C PRO A 172 7.07 23.33 -1.42
N HIS A 173 6.33 22.28 -1.78
CA HIS A 173 4.99 22.34 -2.37
C HIS A 173 3.88 21.92 -1.39
N GLY A 174 4.18 21.75 -0.10
CA GLY A 174 3.21 21.25 0.88
C GLY A 174 2.78 19.79 0.68
N ILE A 175 3.51 19.03 -0.15
CA ILE A 175 3.24 17.60 -0.39
C ILE A 175 3.99 16.78 0.66
N ARG A 176 3.23 16.03 1.46
CA ARG A 176 3.78 15.13 2.47
C ARG A 176 3.85 13.70 1.92
N VAL A 177 4.93 13.00 2.19
CA VAL A 177 5.10 11.61 1.75
C VAL A 177 5.56 10.77 2.94
N ASN A 178 4.78 9.76 3.30
CA ASN A 178 5.06 8.89 4.46
C ASN A 178 4.78 7.43 4.13
N VAL A 179 5.25 6.54 4.99
CA VAL A 179 5.11 5.08 4.81
C VAL A 179 4.46 4.46 6.03
N VAL A 180 3.52 3.56 5.80
CA VAL A 180 3.02 2.62 6.80
C VAL A 180 3.63 1.25 6.50
N ASN A 181 4.33 0.65 7.46
CA ASN A 181 4.99 -0.65 7.36
C ASN A 181 4.22 -1.71 8.14
N PRO A 182 3.40 -2.55 7.49
CA PRO A 182 2.80 -3.71 8.11
C PRO A 182 3.79 -4.86 8.31
N ASP A 183 3.48 -5.75 9.27
CA ASP A 183 3.99 -7.13 9.29
C ASP A 183 2.80 -8.09 9.41
N ALA A 184 2.78 -9.12 8.53
CA ALA A 184 1.91 -10.29 8.62
C ALA A 184 0.41 -9.99 8.77
N VAL A 185 -0.15 -9.15 7.93
CA VAL A 185 -1.59 -8.94 7.83
C VAL A 185 -2.20 -10.09 7.03
N LEU A 186 -2.62 -11.17 7.72
CA LEU A 186 -3.13 -12.38 7.07
C LEU A 186 -4.61 -12.26 6.70
N ARG A 187 -5.41 -11.69 7.60
CA ARG A 187 -6.87 -11.62 7.43
C ARG A 187 -7.26 -10.76 6.24
N GLY A 188 -8.09 -11.31 5.35
CA GLY A 188 -8.63 -10.61 4.19
C GLY A 188 -7.61 -10.25 3.11
N SER A 189 -6.36 -10.69 3.24
CA SER A 189 -5.29 -10.40 2.30
C SER A 189 -5.26 -11.42 1.15
N THR A 190 -5.33 -10.95 -0.08
CA THR A 190 -5.16 -11.77 -1.29
C THR A 190 -3.73 -12.32 -1.42
N ILE A 191 -2.75 -11.64 -0.85
CA ILE A 191 -1.34 -12.10 -0.82
C ILE A 191 -1.22 -13.42 -0.07
N TRP A 192 -1.97 -13.60 1.01
CA TRP A 192 -1.93 -14.80 1.84
C TRP A 192 -2.91 -15.92 1.41
N SER A 193 -3.51 -15.83 0.23
CA SER A 193 -4.43 -16.83 -0.31
C SER A 193 -3.85 -17.74 -1.39
N GLY A 194 -2.55 -17.63 -1.70
CA GLY A 194 -1.86 -18.37 -2.77
C GLY A 194 -0.60 -19.06 -2.29
N ASP A 195 0.32 -19.28 -3.22
CA ASP A 195 1.60 -19.98 -3.00
C ASP A 195 2.43 -19.35 -1.88
N TRP A 196 2.36 -18.02 -1.72
CA TRP A 196 3.05 -17.31 -0.64
C TRP A 196 2.74 -17.85 0.76
N LEU A 197 1.48 -18.23 1.05
CA LEU A 197 1.10 -18.81 2.34
C LEU A 197 1.86 -20.12 2.59
N GLN A 198 1.86 -21.01 1.60
CA GLN A 198 2.55 -22.30 1.69
C GLN A 198 4.07 -22.12 1.76
N GLU A 199 4.63 -21.30 0.89
CA GLU A 199 6.08 -20.99 0.86
C GLU A 199 6.56 -20.44 2.21
N ARG A 200 5.77 -19.61 2.86
CA ARG A 200 6.11 -19.08 4.19
C ARG A 200 5.96 -20.12 5.30
N ALA A 201 4.97 -21.00 5.21
CA ALA A 201 4.81 -22.13 6.14
C ALA A 201 6.02 -23.04 6.04
N ASP A 202 6.40 -23.44 4.83
CA ASP A 202 7.55 -24.30 4.56
C ASP A 202 8.86 -23.67 5.07
N ALA A 203 9.08 -22.37 4.81
CA ALA A 203 10.26 -21.65 5.26
C ALA A 203 10.41 -21.59 6.78
N TYR A 204 9.32 -21.74 7.52
CA TYR A 204 9.32 -21.80 8.98
C TYR A 204 9.15 -23.22 9.55
N GLY A 205 9.02 -24.24 8.69
CA GLY A 205 8.77 -25.61 9.10
C GLY A 205 7.44 -25.77 9.87
N LYS A 206 6.38 -25.10 9.38
CA LYS A 206 5.07 -25.02 10.01
C LYS A 206 3.96 -25.41 9.04
N ASP A 207 2.80 -25.76 9.60
CA ASP A 207 1.57 -25.82 8.84
C ASP A 207 1.03 -24.42 8.55
N THR A 208 0.31 -24.26 7.44
CA THR A 208 -0.31 -22.97 7.06
C THR A 208 -1.27 -22.44 8.12
N SER A 209 -1.97 -23.32 8.81
CA SER A 209 -2.88 -23.00 9.93
C SER A 209 -2.17 -22.42 11.16
N GLU A 210 -0.88 -22.66 11.32
CA GLU A 210 -0.07 -22.20 12.44
C GLU A 210 0.59 -20.82 12.19
N LEU A 211 0.56 -20.32 10.95
CA LEU A 211 1.31 -19.12 10.58
C LEU A 211 0.81 -17.87 11.32
N GLU A 212 -0.49 -17.67 11.46
CA GLU A 212 -1.01 -16.50 12.19
C GLU A 212 -0.50 -16.49 13.62
N GLU A 213 -0.57 -17.64 14.29
CA GLU A 213 -0.07 -17.78 15.65
C GLU A 213 1.45 -17.59 15.71
N HIS A 214 2.20 -18.13 14.75
CA HIS A 214 3.64 -17.95 14.66
C HIS A 214 4.02 -16.47 14.58
N TYR A 215 3.36 -15.70 13.69
CA TYR A 215 3.62 -14.27 13.55
C TYR A 215 3.20 -13.51 14.81
N ARG A 216 2.05 -13.85 15.41
CA ARG A 216 1.59 -13.27 16.65
C ARG A 216 2.59 -13.48 17.78
N GLN A 217 3.12 -14.69 17.96
CA GLN A 217 4.09 -15.00 19.00
C GLN A 217 5.45 -14.34 18.79
N ARG A 218 5.78 -13.95 17.58
CA ARG A 218 7.03 -13.26 17.26
C ARG A 218 7.00 -11.77 17.62
N SER A 219 5.83 -11.16 17.69
CA SER A 219 5.66 -9.75 18.05
C SER A 219 5.69 -9.54 19.57
N LEU A 220 6.05 -8.33 20.02
CA LEU A 220 6.09 -8.00 21.46
C LEU A 220 4.70 -7.97 22.09
N LEU A 221 3.71 -7.42 21.39
CA LEU A 221 2.33 -7.29 21.91
C LEU A 221 1.52 -8.59 21.84
N LYS A 222 2.04 -9.63 21.18
CA LYS A 222 1.35 -10.93 20.98
C LYS A 222 -0.05 -10.78 20.37
N ARG A 223 -0.18 -9.86 19.41
CA ARG A 223 -1.43 -9.56 18.71
C ARG A 223 -1.28 -9.75 17.22
N SER A 224 -2.34 -10.23 16.56
CA SER A 224 -2.45 -10.20 15.10
C SER A 224 -2.65 -8.77 14.63
N VAL A 225 -2.00 -8.43 13.51
CA VAL A 225 -2.20 -7.15 12.83
C VAL A 225 -3.31 -7.30 11.80
N LEU A 226 -4.27 -6.41 11.84
CA LEU A 226 -5.46 -6.44 10.98
C LEU A 226 -5.39 -5.35 9.90
N PRO A 227 -6.13 -5.50 8.79
CA PRO A 227 -6.22 -4.46 7.77
C PRO A 227 -6.65 -3.10 8.33
N GLU A 228 -7.54 -3.10 9.33
CA GLU A 228 -8.06 -1.92 10.00
C GLU A 228 -6.95 -1.17 10.77
N ASP A 229 -5.99 -1.88 11.37
CA ASP A 229 -4.85 -1.25 12.06
C ASP A 229 -3.97 -0.47 11.07
N ILE A 230 -3.79 -1.01 9.86
CA ILE A 230 -3.05 -0.34 8.79
C ILE A 230 -3.84 0.86 8.27
N ALA A 231 -5.14 0.71 8.13
CA ALA A 231 -6.03 1.79 7.69
C ALA A 231 -6.02 3.00 8.63
N GLU A 232 -5.98 2.77 9.97
CA GLU A 232 -5.84 3.85 10.96
C GLU A 232 -4.51 4.60 10.82
N ALA A 233 -3.41 3.91 10.61
CA ALA A 233 -2.11 4.54 10.40
C ALA A 233 -2.04 5.31 9.06
N ALA A 234 -2.65 4.76 8.01
CA ALA A 234 -2.78 5.44 6.72
C ALA A 234 -3.65 6.70 6.85
N TYR A 235 -4.77 6.62 7.57
CA TYR A 235 -5.64 7.77 7.87
C TYR A 235 -4.89 8.85 8.68
N PHE A 236 -4.10 8.47 9.68
CA PHE A 236 -3.27 9.43 10.42
C PHE A 236 -2.41 10.26 9.45
N PHE A 237 -1.70 9.62 8.51
CA PHE A 237 -0.91 10.34 7.52
C PHE A 237 -1.74 11.09 6.48
N ALA A 238 -2.94 10.64 6.15
CA ALA A 238 -3.86 11.31 5.24
C ALA A 238 -4.45 12.60 5.84
N SER A 239 -4.62 12.62 7.16
CA SER A 239 -5.30 13.69 7.89
C SER A 239 -4.39 14.89 8.21
N ASP A 240 -5.03 16.01 8.59
CA ASP A 240 -4.33 17.23 9.03
C ASP A 240 -3.68 17.07 10.41
N VAL A 241 -4.04 16.02 11.17
CA VAL A 241 -3.37 15.68 12.44
C VAL A 241 -1.87 15.44 12.23
N SER A 242 -1.49 14.90 11.07
CA SER A 242 -0.10 14.69 10.69
C SER A 242 0.51 15.80 9.82
N ALA A 243 -0.04 17.02 9.84
CA ALA A 243 0.38 18.13 8.98
C ALA A 243 1.87 18.51 9.09
N LYS A 244 2.55 18.07 10.13
CA LYS A 244 4.00 18.29 10.35
C LYS A 244 4.84 17.03 10.13
N SER A 245 4.25 15.97 9.54
CA SER A 245 4.91 14.68 9.34
C SER A 245 5.13 14.42 7.85
N THR A 246 6.39 14.32 7.44
CA THR A 246 6.81 13.88 6.09
C THR A 246 8.14 13.13 6.18
N GLY A 247 8.37 12.16 5.28
CA GLY A 247 9.56 11.32 5.28
C GLY A 247 9.58 10.26 6.39
N ASN A 248 8.48 10.07 7.10
CA ASN A 248 8.38 9.16 8.24
C ASN A 248 7.93 7.76 7.83
N ILE A 249 8.29 6.80 8.66
CA ILE A 249 7.86 5.41 8.58
C ILE A 249 7.19 5.05 9.91
N ILE A 250 5.94 4.59 9.86
CA ILE A 250 5.27 4.01 11.02
C ILE A 250 5.19 2.49 10.83
N ASN A 251 5.76 1.74 11.77
CA ASN A 251 5.59 0.31 11.83
C ASN A 251 4.27 -0.04 12.52
N VAL A 252 3.43 -0.82 11.84
CA VAL A 252 2.19 -1.41 12.38
C VAL A 252 2.36 -2.93 12.34
N ASP A 253 3.07 -3.47 13.32
CA ASP A 253 3.61 -4.83 13.32
C ASP A 253 3.53 -5.51 14.69
N ALA A 254 2.74 -4.93 15.60
CA ALA A 254 2.61 -5.37 16.99
C ALA A 254 3.96 -5.47 17.73
N GLY A 255 4.97 -4.73 17.29
CA GLY A 255 6.31 -4.70 17.89
C GLY A 255 7.24 -5.80 17.37
N ASN A 256 7.49 -5.85 16.07
CA ASN A 256 8.53 -6.70 15.50
C ASN A 256 9.91 -6.04 15.73
N VAL A 257 10.69 -6.58 16.66
CA VAL A 257 11.98 -6.00 17.07
C VAL A 257 13.01 -5.94 15.95
N GLN A 258 12.91 -6.78 14.94
CA GLN A 258 13.80 -6.76 13.78
C GLN A 258 13.59 -5.53 12.90
N ALA A 259 12.40 -4.95 12.94
CA ALA A 259 12.02 -3.79 12.14
C ALA A 259 12.17 -2.46 12.90
N PHE A 260 12.71 -2.46 14.12
CA PHE A 260 12.97 -1.22 14.84
C PHE A 260 14.00 -0.37 14.10
N THR A 261 13.61 0.83 13.72
CA THR A 261 14.54 1.81 13.13
C THR A 261 15.44 2.36 14.22
N ARG A 262 16.73 2.35 13.98
CA ARG A 262 17.74 2.97 14.86
C ARG A 262 18.17 4.31 14.31
#